data_3bd649a375a26dccf18c4abb1c5002cc
#
_entry.id   3bd649a375a26dccf18c4abb1c5002cc
#
_cell.length_a   1.000
_cell.length_b   1.000
_cell.length_c   1.000
_cell.angle_alpha   90.00
_cell.angle_beta   90.00
_cell.angle_gamma   90.00
#
_symmetry.space_group_name_H-M   'P 1'
#
loop_
_entity.id
_entity.type
_entity.pdbx_description
1 polymer ?
#
loop_
_entity_poly.entity_id
_entity_poly.type
_entity_poly.pdbx_seq_one_letter_code
_entity_poly.pdbx_strand_id
1 'polypeptide(L)' 'MSASIIKDLGEHPEDKKPVRVMKGQYGPYIKYKSLNATIPEERDPTELTMEEALILIE' A
#
# COMPACT_ATOMS: atom_id res chain seq x y z
N MET A 1 10.18 -10.11 12.96
CA MET A 1 9.08 -10.57 12.12
C MET A 1 8.67 -9.50 11.14
N SER A 2 8.31 -9.88 9.96
CA SER A 2 7.87 -8.93 8.97
C SER A 2 6.45 -8.44 9.25
N ALA A 3 6.09 -7.30 8.70
CA ALA A 3 4.74 -6.77 8.82
C ALA A 3 3.75 -7.68 8.08
N SER A 4 2.51 -7.68 8.53
CA SER A 4 1.47 -8.47 7.90
C SER A 4 0.97 -7.77 6.64
N ILE A 5 0.71 -8.55 5.61
CA ILE A 5 0.14 -8.03 4.38
C ILE A 5 -1.37 -7.99 4.54
N ILE A 6 -1.95 -6.79 4.41
CA ILE A 6 -3.39 -6.63 4.47
C ILE A 6 -4.00 -6.97 3.13
N LYS A 7 -3.39 -6.47 2.06
CA LYS A 7 -3.90 -6.68 0.72
C LYS A 7 -2.76 -6.54 -0.29
N ASP A 8 -2.78 -7.38 -1.29
CA ASP A 8 -1.79 -7.31 -2.38
C ASP A 8 -2.51 -6.72 -3.58
N LEU A 9 -2.10 -5.52 -3.97
CA LEU A 9 -2.73 -4.83 -5.09
C LEU A 9 -2.20 -5.25 -6.45
N GLY A 10 -1.09 -5.99 -6.45
CA GLY A 10 -0.49 -6.42 -7.69
C GLY A 10 0.68 -5.53 -8.08
N GLU A 11 0.95 -5.45 -9.37
CA GLU A 11 2.08 -4.68 -9.87
C GLU A 11 1.67 -3.29 -10.33
N HIS A 12 2.57 -2.34 -10.11
CA HIS A 12 2.38 -0.99 -10.59
C HIS A 12 2.26 -1.01 -12.12
N PRO A 13 1.30 -0.30 -12.70
CA PRO A 13 1.09 -0.35 -14.15
C PRO A 13 2.26 0.19 -14.98
N GLU A 14 3.06 1.06 -14.41
CA GLU A 14 4.21 1.62 -15.13
C GLU A 14 5.51 0.92 -14.80
N ASP A 15 5.78 0.79 -13.51
CA ASP A 15 7.05 0.22 -13.05
C ASP A 15 7.05 -1.30 -12.93
N LYS A 16 5.86 -1.88 -12.89
CA LYS A 16 5.69 -3.33 -12.74
C LYS A 16 6.35 -3.88 -11.48
N LYS A 17 6.39 -3.07 -10.44
CA LYS A 17 6.89 -3.48 -9.14
C LYS A 17 5.72 -3.76 -8.21
N PRO A 18 5.90 -4.68 -7.26
CA PRO A 18 4.78 -5.04 -6.38
C PRO A 18 4.33 -3.87 -5.50
N VAL A 19 3.01 -3.71 -5.41
CA VAL A 19 2.39 -2.71 -4.57
C VAL A 19 1.55 -3.46 -3.55
N ARG A 20 1.85 -3.31 -2.27
CA ARG A 20 1.17 -4.05 -1.21
C ARG A 20 0.73 -3.13 -0.10
N VAL A 21 -0.41 -3.46 0.48
CA VAL A 21 -0.91 -2.76 1.65
C VAL A 21 -0.49 -3.58 2.87
N MET A 22 0.31 -2.96 3.72
CA MET A 22 0.87 -3.64 4.88
C MET A 22 0.31 -3.03 6.16
N LYS A 23 0.35 -3.81 7.24
CA LYS A 23 -0.04 -3.31 8.54
C LYS A 23 1.21 -3.04 9.36
N GLY A 24 1.42 -1.79 9.70
CA GLY A 24 2.61 -1.39 10.42
C GLY A 24 2.31 -0.97 11.85
N GLN A 25 3.36 -0.56 12.55
CA GLN A 25 3.27 -0.14 13.94
C GLN A 25 2.39 1.11 14.10
N TYR A 26 2.42 1.97 13.13
CA TYR A 26 1.66 3.22 13.15
C TYR A 26 0.39 3.18 12.34
N GLY A 27 -0.01 1.98 11.92
CA GLY A 27 -1.22 1.81 11.13
C GLY A 27 -0.90 1.28 9.73
N PRO A 28 -1.92 1.15 8.89
CA PRO A 28 -1.71 0.60 7.55
C PRO A 28 -0.91 1.56 6.67
N TYR A 29 -0.12 0.98 5.79
CA TYR A 29 0.65 1.75 4.83
C TYR A 29 0.82 0.96 3.55
N ILE A 30 1.18 1.65 2.48
CA ILE A 30 1.42 1.02 1.20
C ILE A 30 2.93 0.87 1.03
N LYS A 31 3.35 -0.34 0.75
CA LYS A 31 4.76 -0.59 0.48
C LYS A 31 4.96 -0.74 -1.02
N TYR A 32 5.82 0.11 -1.55
CA TYR A 32 6.11 0.11 -2.98
C TYR A 32 7.60 0.37 -3.16
N LYS A 33 8.32 -0.59 -3.69
CA LYS A 33 9.79 -0.52 -3.78
C LYS A 33 10.36 -0.25 -2.39
N SER A 34 11.10 0.83 -2.24
CA SER A 34 11.63 1.25 -0.94
C SER A 34 10.80 2.38 -0.32
N LEU A 35 9.65 2.69 -0.93
CA LEU A 35 8.77 3.74 -0.44
C LEU A 35 7.69 3.18 0.47
N ASN A 36 7.30 3.97 1.45
CA ASN A 36 6.21 3.62 2.34
C ASN A 36 5.26 4.82 2.37
N ALA A 37 4.03 4.59 1.94
CA ALA A 37 3.02 5.64 1.92
C ALA A 37 1.97 5.37 2.97
N THR A 38 1.76 6.31 3.88
CA THR A 38 0.78 6.17 4.94
C THR A 38 -0.63 6.27 4.37
N ILE A 39 -1.49 5.35 4.78
CA ILE A 39 -2.89 5.38 4.37
C ILE A 39 -3.68 6.21 5.37
N PRO A 40 -4.46 7.22 4.91
CA PRO A 40 -5.28 8.02 5.81
C PRO A 40 -6.30 7.18 6.55
N GLU A 41 -6.65 7.60 7.77
CA GLU A 41 -7.61 6.86 8.58
C GLU A 41 -8.99 6.79 7.95
N GLU A 42 -9.33 7.78 7.14
CA GLU A 42 -10.62 7.82 6.46
C GLU A 42 -10.72 6.81 5.32
N ARG A 43 -9.61 6.19 4.96
CA ARG A 43 -9.57 5.17 3.92
C ARG A 43 -9.47 3.80 4.54
N ASP A 44 -10.23 2.87 4.00
CA ASP A 44 -10.18 1.48 4.46
C ASP A 44 -9.09 0.75 3.68
N PRO A 45 -8.04 0.28 4.36
CA PRO A 45 -6.94 -0.39 3.67
C PRO A 45 -7.36 -1.69 2.98
N THR A 46 -8.43 -2.33 3.46
CA THR A 46 -8.92 -3.56 2.85
C THR A 46 -9.71 -3.30 1.58
N GLU A 47 -10.17 -2.08 1.39
CA GLU A 47 -10.93 -1.70 0.20
C GLU A 47 -10.15 -0.78 -0.72
N LEU A 48 -8.90 -0.54 -0.38
CA LEU A 48 -8.04 0.34 -1.19
C LEU A 48 -7.79 -0.28 -2.56
N THR A 49 -7.92 0.53 -3.60
CA THR A 49 -7.70 0.08 -4.96
C THR A 49 -6.31 0.53 -5.44
N MET A 50 -5.87 -0.06 -6.54
CA MET A 50 -4.59 0.32 -7.13
C MET A 50 -4.57 1.80 -7.49
N GLU A 51 -5.66 2.33 -8.01
CA GLU A 51 -5.76 3.75 -8.37
C GLU A 51 -5.50 4.64 -7.16
N GLU A 52 -6.14 4.32 -6.05
CA GLU A 52 -5.95 5.09 -4.84
C GLU A 52 -4.54 4.95 -4.30
N ALA A 53 -3.99 3.74 -4.39
CA ALA A 53 -2.63 3.50 -3.95
C ALA A 53 -1.65 4.34 -4.75
N LEU A 54 -1.84 4.45 -6.05
CA LEU A 54 -0.97 5.24 -6.91
C LEU A 54 -0.99 6.71 -6.52
N ILE A 55 -2.17 7.22 -6.16
CA ILE A 55 -2.29 8.59 -5.72
C ILE A 55 -1.51 8.82 -4.44
N LEU A 56 -1.60 7.88 -3.52
CA LEU A 56 -0.91 7.99 -2.23
C LEU A 56 0.61 7.85 -2.38
N ILE A 57 1.04 7.05 -3.33
CA ILE A 57 2.47 6.84 -3.58
C ILE A 57 3.11 8.08 -4.21
N GLU A 58 2.39 8.78 -5.05
CA GLU A 58 2.91 9.99 -5.66
C GLU A 58 3.10 11.09 -4.60
#